data_4ab64528c9a91d56d3e14e2257c67d6e
#
_entry.id   4ab64528c9a91d56d3e14e2257c67d6e
#
_cell.length_a   1.000
_cell.length_b   1.000
_cell.length_c   1.000
_cell.angle_alpha   90.00
_cell.angle_beta   90.00
_cell.angle_gamma   90.00
#
_symmetry.space_group_name_H-M   'P 1'
#
loop_
_entity.id
_entity.type
_entity.pdbx_description
1 polymer ?
#
loop_
_entity_poly.entity_id
_entity_poly.type
_entity_poly.pdbx_seq_one_letter_code
_entity_poly.pdbx_strand_id
1 'polypeptide(L)'
;MSTAQAPVTAPANPFAQDVDERLPPPSTLVLFGATGDLAARKLLPAIYDLLADGRLPERFRLLAVVRNHDEASFRAHARDAIDAHARRPLDDRLWEALEPRIGVVTGTYGDPALYASLASRLDEGDREDGEPSQRLFYLAISPAFFADTARSLCEAGLGRGADPPTRLLIEKPFGHDLATARELNAAIDESFEERQVFRIDHYLGKETVQNLLVLRFGNGIFEPLWNRTAIDHVQITVAEDLGIGHRAGYYDRAGALRDVIQNHALQLLSLVAMEPPASFDADLVRDEKAKALHAVRPLDPASDAVRGQYTAGWIAGEQVSGYRDEEDVPAGSRTDTYAALRVEIDNWRWAGVPFYLRTGKRLPLRATEIAIVFRPVPHQPFRSLDAPPPPNELVISVQPNEGATLQIAAKTPGTALAVRPVQMDFQYGTSFLRESPEAYERLLHDALLGDATLFTRADEVEAAWQVVDPVLAAWADDGAPPAKPGVGEPEPYAAGSAGPAAADALLAADGRAWRSL
;
A
#
# COMPACT_ATOMS: atom_id res chain seq x y z
N MET A 1 20.09 -9.58 58.09
CA MET A 1 18.77 -8.98 57.76
C MET A 1 18.79 -8.62 56.29
N SER A 2 18.17 -9.45 55.49
CA SER A 2 18.08 -9.25 54.03
C SER A 2 16.87 -8.40 53.75
N THR A 3 17.08 -7.19 53.22
CA THR A 3 16.02 -6.33 52.74
C THR A 3 15.58 -6.82 51.36
N ALA A 4 14.46 -7.52 51.31
CA ALA A 4 13.80 -7.84 50.04
C ALA A 4 13.39 -6.52 49.36
N GLN A 5 13.98 -6.21 48.20
CA GLN A 5 13.51 -5.15 47.33
C GLN A 5 12.12 -5.54 46.80
N ALA A 6 11.15 -4.64 47.00
CA ALA A 6 9.83 -4.77 46.39
C ALA A 6 9.96 -4.77 44.86
N PRO A 7 9.16 -5.57 44.13
CA PRO A 7 9.20 -5.57 42.68
C PRO A 7 8.85 -4.17 42.17
N VAL A 8 9.73 -3.62 41.34
CA VAL A 8 9.47 -2.39 40.58
C VAL A 8 8.37 -2.76 39.55
N THR A 9 7.13 -2.36 39.86
CA THR A 9 6.06 -2.39 38.89
C THR A 9 6.42 -1.40 37.78
N ALA A 10 6.57 -1.90 36.54
CA ALA A 10 6.69 -1.02 35.38
C ALA A 10 5.53 0.01 35.40
N PRO A 11 5.80 1.29 35.11
CA PRO A 11 4.73 2.27 35.02
C PRO A 11 3.69 1.78 34.01
N ALA A 12 2.41 1.83 34.40
CA ALA A 12 1.31 1.53 33.52
C ALA A 12 1.45 2.41 32.26
N ASN A 13 1.41 1.79 31.08
CA ASN A 13 1.48 2.54 29.82
C ASN A 13 0.33 3.56 29.79
N PRO A 14 0.60 4.88 29.81
CA PRO A 14 -0.46 5.89 29.81
C PRO A 14 -1.27 5.92 28.51
N PHE A 15 -0.82 5.20 27.47
CA PHE A 15 -1.51 5.01 26.18
C PHE A 15 -2.28 3.69 26.09
N ALA A 16 -2.25 2.85 27.13
CA ALA A 16 -3.11 1.68 27.27
C ALA A 16 -4.52 2.05 27.78
N GLN A 17 -5.06 3.19 27.35
CA GLN A 17 -6.49 3.42 27.49
C GLN A 17 -7.17 2.55 26.43
N ASP A 18 -8.17 1.78 26.88
CA ASP A 18 -9.09 1.05 26.04
C ASP A 18 -9.62 1.99 24.95
N VAL A 19 -9.02 1.97 23.77
CA VAL A 19 -9.66 2.51 22.59
C VAL A 19 -10.90 1.64 22.44
N ASP A 20 -12.06 2.28 22.45
CA ASP A 20 -13.36 1.64 22.26
C ASP A 20 -13.27 0.82 20.96
N GLU A 21 -12.97 -0.48 21.09
CA GLU A 21 -12.72 -1.38 19.97
C GLU A 21 -14.10 -1.69 19.38
N ARG A 22 -14.50 -0.89 18.39
CA ARG A 22 -15.77 -1.09 17.68
C ARG A 22 -15.79 -2.48 17.09
N LEU A 23 -16.71 -3.31 17.56
CA LEU A 23 -16.99 -4.59 16.92
C LEU A 23 -17.84 -4.34 15.67
N PRO A 24 -17.51 -4.98 14.54
CA PRO A 24 -18.35 -4.92 13.36
C PRO A 24 -19.75 -5.51 13.64
N PRO A 25 -20.78 -5.06 12.91
CA PRO A 25 -22.09 -5.69 12.97
C PRO A 25 -22.04 -7.12 12.40
N PRO A 26 -23.09 -7.96 12.61
CA PRO A 26 -23.19 -9.28 12.00
C PRO A 26 -22.86 -9.25 10.51
N SER A 27 -21.96 -10.12 10.05
CA SER A 27 -21.35 -9.99 8.74
C SER A 27 -21.11 -11.34 8.07
N THR A 28 -21.43 -11.42 6.79
CA THR A 28 -21.01 -12.53 5.91
C THR A 28 -19.99 -12.02 4.90
N LEU A 29 -18.77 -12.54 4.96
CA LEU A 29 -17.73 -12.32 3.97
C LEU A 29 -17.82 -13.38 2.88
N VAL A 30 -18.08 -12.96 1.65
CA VAL A 30 -18.09 -13.81 0.47
C VAL A 30 -16.75 -13.65 -0.25
N LEU A 31 -15.94 -14.69 -0.29
CA LEU A 31 -14.60 -14.66 -0.85
C LEU A 31 -14.57 -15.33 -2.23
N PHE A 32 -14.50 -14.53 -3.29
CA PHE A 32 -14.25 -15.00 -4.65
C PHE A 32 -12.76 -15.28 -4.82
N GLY A 33 -12.38 -16.40 -5.43
CA GLY A 33 -10.98 -16.80 -5.55
C GLY A 33 -10.39 -17.36 -4.25
N ALA A 34 -11.22 -17.97 -3.43
CA ALA A 34 -10.90 -18.44 -2.08
C ALA A 34 -9.76 -19.48 -2.02
N THR A 35 -9.43 -20.15 -3.13
CA THR A 35 -8.31 -21.10 -3.24
C THR A 35 -7.05 -20.50 -3.89
N GLY A 36 -7.05 -19.17 -4.14
CA GLY A 36 -5.93 -18.46 -4.74
C GLY A 36 -4.82 -18.13 -3.74
N ASP A 37 -3.65 -17.76 -4.26
CA ASP A 37 -2.45 -17.44 -3.46
C ASP A 37 -2.71 -16.29 -2.46
N LEU A 38 -3.42 -15.23 -2.86
CA LEU A 38 -3.79 -14.12 -1.96
C LEU A 38 -4.68 -14.60 -0.81
N ALA A 39 -5.68 -15.41 -1.11
CA ALA A 39 -6.57 -15.96 -0.09
C ALA A 39 -5.79 -16.82 0.92
N ALA A 40 -4.94 -17.73 0.43
CA ALA A 40 -4.17 -18.64 1.28
C ALA A 40 -3.12 -17.90 2.13
N ARG A 41 -2.40 -16.95 1.53
CA ARG A 41 -1.28 -16.27 2.21
C ARG A 41 -1.66 -15.08 3.06
N LYS A 42 -2.83 -14.46 2.79
CA LYS A 42 -3.20 -13.19 3.41
C LYS A 42 -4.59 -13.19 4.02
N LEU A 43 -5.62 -13.55 3.27
CA LEU A 43 -6.99 -13.31 3.71
C LEU A 43 -7.47 -14.33 4.76
N LEU A 44 -7.23 -15.62 4.55
CA LEU A 44 -7.58 -16.65 5.53
C LEU A 44 -6.79 -16.49 6.84
N PRO A 45 -5.44 -16.24 6.80
CA PRO A 45 -4.68 -15.87 7.99
C PRO A 45 -5.21 -14.62 8.70
N ALA A 46 -5.52 -13.54 7.96
CA ALA A 46 -6.05 -12.31 8.56
C ALA A 46 -7.41 -12.51 9.25
N ILE A 47 -8.30 -13.31 8.67
CA ILE A 47 -9.58 -13.67 9.31
C ILE A 47 -9.34 -14.42 10.62
N TYR A 48 -8.40 -15.37 10.64
CA TYR A 48 -8.03 -16.11 11.83
C TYR A 48 -7.44 -15.20 12.91
N ASP A 49 -6.49 -14.33 12.53
CA ASP A 49 -5.86 -13.39 13.46
C ASP A 49 -6.87 -12.37 14.03
N LEU A 50 -7.84 -11.89 13.23
CA LEU A 50 -8.95 -11.04 13.68
C LEU A 50 -9.87 -11.80 14.67
N LEU A 51 -10.14 -13.09 14.45
CA LEU A 51 -10.87 -13.91 15.41
C LEU A 51 -10.12 -14.04 16.73
N ALA A 52 -8.82 -14.32 16.65
CA ALA A 52 -7.94 -14.45 17.81
C ALA A 52 -7.84 -13.17 18.64
N ASP A 53 -7.92 -12.01 17.98
CA ASP A 53 -7.94 -10.70 18.62
C ASP A 53 -9.34 -10.26 19.12
N GLY A 54 -10.38 -11.10 18.91
CA GLY A 54 -11.75 -10.77 19.27
C GLY A 54 -12.36 -9.64 18.46
N ARG A 55 -11.88 -9.40 17.22
CA ARG A 55 -12.30 -8.29 16.35
C ARG A 55 -13.30 -8.68 15.28
N LEU A 56 -13.62 -9.96 15.13
CA LEU A 56 -14.74 -10.39 14.29
C LEU A 56 -16.05 -10.27 15.07
N PRO A 57 -17.19 -9.98 14.39
CA PRO A 57 -18.47 -9.99 15.05
C PRO A 57 -18.81 -11.41 15.54
N GLU A 58 -19.59 -11.50 16.60
CA GLU A 58 -20.03 -12.80 17.15
C GLU A 58 -20.68 -13.66 16.07
N ARG A 59 -21.48 -13.04 15.19
CA ARG A 59 -22.10 -13.66 14.03
C ARG A 59 -21.33 -13.31 12.75
N PHE A 60 -20.18 -13.94 12.59
CA PHE A 60 -19.38 -13.85 11.38
C PHE A 60 -19.51 -15.14 10.58
N ARG A 61 -19.67 -15.07 9.27
CA ARG A 61 -19.63 -16.20 8.34
C ARG A 61 -18.66 -15.92 7.21
N LEU A 62 -17.95 -16.95 6.76
CA LEU A 62 -17.13 -16.94 5.54
C LEU A 62 -17.79 -17.86 4.52
N LEU A 63 -18.18 -17.32 3.36
CA LEU A 63 -18.62 -18.10 2.20
C LEU A 63 -17.54 -18.07 1.13
N ALA A 64 -16.92 -19.21 0.89
CA ALA A 64 -15.91 -19.37 -0.14
C ALA A 64 -16.55 -19.70 -1.49
N VAL A 65 -16.29 -18.87 -2.51
CA VAL A 65 -16.67 -19.18 -3.89
C VAL A 65 -15.54 -19.96 -4.55
N VAL A 66 -15.81 -21.23 -4.88
CA VAL A 66 -14.81 -22.19 -5.38
C VAL A 66 -15.31 -22.91 -6.62
N ARG A 67 -14.40 -23.54 -7.38
CA ARG A 67 -14.75 -24.31 -8.59
C ARG A 67 -14.95 -25.80 -8.32
N ASN A 68 -14.05 -26.41 -7.55
CA ASN A 68 -13.91 -27.86 -7.45
C ASN A 68 -13.71 -28.36 -6.00
N HIS A 69 -14.09 -27.59 -4.99
CA HIS A 69 -14.00 -27.98 -3.59
C HIS A 69 -15.40 -28.12 -2.99
N ASP A 70 -15.58 -29.12 -2.16
CA ASP A 70 -16.67 -29.20 -1.20
C ASP A 70 -16.27 -28.52 0.13
N GLU A 71 -17.20 -28.43 1.08
CA GLU A 71 -16.91 -27.78 2.37
C GLU A 71 -15.76 -28.45 3.13
N ALA A 72 -15.66 -29.77 3.13
CA ALA A 72 -14.63 -30.49 3.88
C ALA A 72 -13.25 -30.25 3.31
N SER A 73 -13.09 -30.33 1.99
CA SER A 73 -11.82 -30.07 1.31
C SER A 73 -11.39 -28.61 1.39
N PHE A 74 -12.34 -27.66 1.33
CA PHE A 74 -12.02 -26.24 1.50
C PHE A 74 -11.64 -25.91 2.94
N ARG A 75 -12.32 -26.46 3.96
CA ARG A 75 -11.96 -26.28 5.38
C ARG A 75 -10.57 -26.81 5.67
N ALA A 76 -10.20 -27.97 5.11
CA ALA A 76 -8.83 -28.49 5.21
C ALA A 76 -7.81 -27.54 4.58
N HIS A 77 -8.08 -27.05 3.36
CA HIS A 77 -7.25 -26.05 2.69
C HIS A 77 -7.11 -24.76 3.51
N ALA A 78 -8.18 -24.25 4.09
CA ALA A 78 -8.16 -23.06 4.93
C ALA A 78 -7.31 -23.26 6.20
N ARG A 79 -7.44 -24.43 6.84
CA ARG A 79 -6.62 -24.79 8.00
C ARG A 79 -5.14 -24.81 7.68
N ASP A 80 -4.75 -25.49 6.57
CA ASP A 80 -3.36 -25.56 6.13
C ASP A 80 -2.80 -24.17 5.80
N ALA A 81 -3.60 -23.31 5.15
CA ALA A 81 -3.22 -21.94 4.83
C ALA A 81 -2.99 -21.08 6.08
N ILE A 82 -3.86 -21.20 7.08
CA ILE A 82 -3.75 -20.51 8.36
C ILE A 82 -2.51 -21.00 9.12
N ASP A 83 -2.31 -22.30 9.23
CA ASP A 83 -1.15 -22.88 9.93
C ASP A 83 0.18 -22.44 9.31
N ALA A 84 0.23 -22.32 7.96
CA ALA A 84 1.43 -21.92 7.24
C ALA A 84 1.72 -20.41 7.27
N HIS A 85 0.69 -19.53 7.43
CA HIS A 85 0.85 -18.12 7.13
C HIS A 85 0.25 -17.15 8.16
N ALA A 86 -0.50 -17.62 9.17
CA ALA A 86 -1.00 -16.75 10.22
C ALA A 86 0.16 -16.18 11.05
N ARG A 87 -0.01 -14.98 11.57
CA ARG A 87 0.94 -14.32 12.47
C ARG A 87 1.12 -15.10 13.78
N ARG A 88 0.09 -15.80 14.18
CA ARG A 88 0.05 -16.63 15.39
C ARG A 88 0.03 -18.11 15.03
N PRO A 89 0.62 -18.98 15.86
CA PRO A 89 0.44 -20.43 15.71
C PRO A 89 -1.04 -20.80 15.71
N LEU A 90 -1.38 -21.82 14.93
CA LEU A 90 -2.74 -22.35 14.90
C LEU A 90 -3.13 -22.93 16.27
N ASP A 91 -4.23 -22.42 16.86
CA ASP A 91 -4.86 -22.94 18.09
C ASP A 91 -6.10 -23.74 17.71
N ASP A 92 -6.18 -25.00 18.14
CA ASP A 92 -7.30 -25.88 17.81
C ASP A 92 -8.65 -25.35 18.31
N ARG A 93 -8.68 -24.63 19.44
CA ARG A 93 -9.94 -24.05 19.97
C ARG A 93 -10.45 -22.92 19.12
N LEU A 94 -9.54 -22.07 18.60
CA LEU A 94 -9.89 -21.00 17.68
C LEU A 94 -10.34 -21.57 16.34
N TRP A 95 -9.69 -22.63 15.88
CA TRP A 95 -10.11 -23.33 14.67
C TRP A 95 -11.50 -23.95 14.84
N GLU A 96 -11.78 -24.66 15.93
CA GLU A 96 -13.09 -25.24 16.25
C GLU A 96 -14.19 -24.15 16.31
N ALA A 97 -13.84 -22.91 16.67
CA ALA A 97 -14.76 -21.78 16.64
C ALA A 97 -14.98 -21.20 15.23
N LEU A 98 -13.95 -21.24 14.36
CA LEU A 98 -13.99 -20.70 13.00
C LEU A 98 -14.58 -21.70 11.99
N GLU A 99 -14.20 -22.97 12.07
CA GLU A 99 -14.55 -23.99 11.07
C GLU A 99 -16.06 -24.09 10.76
N PRO A 100 -16.97 -24.12 11.76
CA PRO A 100 -18.41 -24.18 11.51
C PRO A 100 -18.97 -22.95 10.76
N ARG A 101 -18.23 -21.82 10.81
CA ARG A 101 -18.60 -20.55 10.16
C ARG A 101 -18.17 -20.49 8.70
N ILE A 102 -17.44 -21.51 8.21
CA ILE A 102 -16.94 -21.60 6.83
C ILE A 102 -17.90 -22.44 6.00
N GLY A 103 -18.54 -21.82 5.02
CA GLY A 103 -19.37 -22.48 4.01
C GLY A 103 -18.77 -22.32 2.61
N VAL A 104 -19.31 -23.10 1.65
CA VAL A 104 -18.83 -23.11 0.26
C VAL A 104 -20.00 -22.92 -0.69
N VAL A 105 -19.77 -22.13 -1.75
CA VAL A 105 -20.64 -22.06 -2.94
C VAL A 105 -19.80 -22.42 -4.16
N THR A 106 -20.22 -23.45 -4.89
CA THR A 106 -19.47 -23.95 -6.04
C THR A 106 -20.04 -23.40 -7.35
N GLY A 107 -19.16 -22.89 -8.22
CA GLY A 107 -19.55 -22.40 -9.54
C GLY A 107 -18.45 -21.64 -10.26
N THR A 108 -18.76 -21.15 -11.46
CA THR A 108 -17.87 -20.32 -12.29
C THR A 108 -18.42 -18.89 -12.35
N TYR A 109 -17.53 -17.88 -12.38
CA TYR A 109 -17.91 -16.46 -12.27
C TYR A 109 -18.82 -15.95 -13.40
N GLY A 110 -18.83 -16.58 -14.56
CA GLY A 110 -19.71 -16.25 -15.68
C GLY A 110 -21.06 -16.97 -15.67
N ASP A 111 -21.33 -17.84 -14.67
CA ASP A 111 -22.57 -18.60 -14.60
C ASP A 111 -23.60 -17.91 -13.68
N PRO A 112 -24.75 -17.45 -14.19
CA PRO A 112 -25.80 -16.86 -13.36
C PRO A 112 -26.29 -17.78 -12.23
N ALA A 113 -26.21 -19.11 -12.40
CA ALA A 113 -26.60 -20.07 -11.38
C ALA A 113 -25.73 -19.96 -10.11
N LEU A 114 -24.47 -19.55 -10.22
CA LEU A 114 -23.62 -19.28 -9.08
C LEU A 114 -24.23 -18.19 -8.17
N TYR A 115 -24.67 -17.09 -8.77
CA TYR A 115 -25.18 -15.92 -8.02
C TYR A 115 -26.55 -16.19 -7.41
N ALA A 116 -27.39 -16.96 -8.10
CA ALA A 116 -28.66 -17.45 -7.54
C ALA A 116 -28.42 -18.37 -6.32
N SER A 117 -27.45 -19.28 -6.43
CA SER A 117 -27.07 -20.18 -5.32
C SER A 117 -26.46 -19.39 -4.16
N LEU A 118 -25.64 -18.37 -4.46
CA LEU A 118 -25.05 -17.48 -3.47
C LEU A 118 -26.14 -16.70 -2.70
N ALA A 119 -27.09 -16.10 -3.41
CA ALA A 119 -28.20 -15.37 -2.79
C ALA A 119 -29.01 -16.30 -1.86
N SER A 120 -29.35 -17.51 -2.33
CA SER A 120 -30.06 -18.52 -1.51
C SER A 120 -29.27 -18.88 -0.25
N ARG A 121 -27.95 -19.08 -0.37
CA ARG A 121 -27.10 -19.46 0.77
C ARG A 121 -26.94 -18.32 1.79
N LEU A 122 -26.91 -17.07 1.34
CA LEU A 122 -26.93 -15.89 2.20
C LEU A 122 -28.25 -15.79 2.98
N ASP A 123 -29.37 -15.95 2.30
CA ASP A 123 -30.70 -15.92 2.92
C ASP A 123 -30.93 -17.10 3.88
N GLU A 124 -30.34 -18.26 3.62
CA GLU A 124 -30.31 -19.39 4.56
C GLU A 124 -29.56 -19.03 5.83
N GLY A 125 -28.37 -18.42 5.69
CA GLY A 125 -27.57 -17.97 6.83
C GLY A 125 -28.31 -16.95 7.68
N ASP A 126 -28.97 -15.97 7.09
CA ASP A 126 -29.75 -14.96 7.81
C ASP A 126 -30.93 -15.59 8.57
N ARG A 127 -31.59 -16.60 7.97
CA ARG A 127 -32.68 -17.36 8.64
C ARG A 127 -32.19 -18.21 9.81
N GLU A 128 -31.00 -18.81 9.69
CA GLU A 128 -30.37 -19.58 10.77
C GLU A 128 -29.99 -18.68 11.94
N ASP A 129 -29.48 -17.47 11.66
CA ASP A 129 -29.05 -16.50 12.67
C ASP A 129 -30.23 -15.70 13.25
N GLY A 130 -31.41 -15.74 12.61
CA GLY A 130 -32.63 -15.04 13.02
C GLY A 130 -32.66 -13.55 12.75
N GLU A 131 -31.61 -13.01 12.13
CA GLU A 131 -31.49 -11.61 11.68
C GLU A 131 -30.56 -11.49 10.46
N PRO A 132 -30.79 -10.50 9.58
CA PRO A 132 -29.93 -10.28 8.41
C PRO A 132 -28.53 -9.80 8.81
N SER A 133 -27.52 -10.30 8.08
CA SER A 133 -26.13 -9.86 8.18
C SER A 133 -25.74 -8.95 7.02
N GLN A 134 -24.88 -7.94 7.25
CA GLN A 134 -24.28 -7.22 6.14
C GLN A 134 -23.41 -8.16 5.30
N ARG A 135 -23.29 -7.87 3.99
CA ARG A 135 -22.60 -8.73 3.04
C ARG A 135 -21.38 -8.03 2.44
N LEU A 136 -20.22 -8.66 2.55
CA LEU A 136 -18.99 -8.17 1.96
C LEU A 136 -18.56 -9.13 0.85
N PHE A 137 -18.44 -8.64 -0.38
CA PHE A 137 -17.97 -9.43 -1.52
C PHE A 137 -16.51 -9.07 -1.81
N TYR A 138 -15.60 -9.98 -1.51
CA TYR A 138 -14.17 -9.80 -1.74
C TYR A 138 -13.77 -10.47 -3.05
N LEU A 139 -13.30 -9.70 -4.03
CA LEU A 139 -12.88 -10.20 -5.33
C LEU A 139 -11.36 -10.45 -5.37
N ALA A 140 -10.91 -11.58 -4.80
CA ALA A 140 -9.54 -12.07 -4.92
C ALA A 140 -9.33 -12.86 -6.24
N ILE A 141 -9.83 -12.31 -7.34
CA ILE A 141 -9.85 -12.90 -8.68
C ILE A 141 -9.10 -12.02 -9.69
N SER A 142 -8.92 -12.52 -10.92
CA SER A 142 -8.34 -11.69 -11.97
C SER A 142 -9.20 -10.45 -12.25
N PRO A 143 -8.57 -9.27 -12.44
CA PRO A 143 -9.29 -8.02 -12.75
C PRO A 143 -10.22 -8.10 -13.94
N ALA A 144 -9.94 -8.99 -14.90
CA ALA A 144 -10.79 -9.23 -16.06
C ALA A 144 -12.22 -9.68 -15.71
N PHE A 145 -12.44 -10.15 -14.47
CA PHE A 145 -13.77 -10.59 -14.01
C PHE A 145 -14.44 -9.58 -13.07
N PHE A 146 -13.82 -8.46 -12.73
CA PHE A 146 -14.38 -7.52 -11.73
C PHE A 146 -15.73 -6.95 -12.18
N ALA A 147 -15.79 -6.37 -13.38
CA ALA A 147 -17.00 -5.76 -13.92
C ALA A 147 -18.16 -6.77 -14.07
N ASP A 148 -17.87 -7.93 -14.64
CA ASP A 148 -18.90 -8.96 -14.86
C ASP A 148 -19.40 -9.56 -13.54
N THR A 149 -18.49 -9.77 -12.56
CA THR A 149 -18.89 -10.24 -11.22
C THR A 149 -19.74 -9.18 -10.50
N ALA A 150 -19.37 -7.90 -10.56
CA ALA A 150 -20.15 -6.81 -9.97
C ALA A 150 -21.55 -6.73 -10.57
N ARG A 151 -21.66 -6.81 -11.91
CA ARG A 151 -22.95 -6.83 -12.62
C ARG A 151 -23.81 -8.02 -12.20
N SER A 152 -23.24 -9.23 -12.20
CA SER A 152 -23.96 -10.43 -11.81
C SER A 152 -24.44 -10.44 -10.35
N LEU A 153 -23.66 -9.86 -9.44
CA LEU A 153 -24.09 -9.62 -8.06
C LEU A 153 -25.29 -8.67 -8.01
N CYS A 154 -25.24 -7.56 -8.77
CA CYS A 154 -26.35 -6.61 -8.83
C CYS A 154 -27.63 -7.24 -9.42
N GLU A 155 -27.51 -8.02 -10.51
CA GLU A 155 -28.62 -8.74 -11.13
C GLU A 155 -29.26 -9.77 -10.17
N ALA A 156 -28.48 -10.34 -9.27
CA ALA A 156 -28.95 -11.23 -8.21
C ALA A 156 -29.54 -10.50 -6.99
N GLY A 157 -29.68 -9.17 -7.04
CA GLY A 157 -30.19 -8.35 -5.93
C GLY A 157 -29.19 -8.11 -4.80
N LEU A 158 -27.90 -8.35 -5.05
CA LEU A 158 -26.81 -8.26 -4.07
C LEU A 158 -25.92 -7.01 -4.28
N GLY A 159 -26.33 -6.09 -5.13
CA GLY A 159 -25.60 -4.87 -5.47
C GLY A 159 -26.20 -3.59 -4.91
N ARG A 160 -26.34 -2.58 -5.79
CA ARG A 160 -26.91 -1.27 -5.46
C ARG A 160 -28.30 -1.40 -4.84
N GLY A 161 -28.52 -0.75 -3.70
CA GLY A 161 -29.81 -0.74 -3.01
C GLY A 161 -30.17 -2.05 -2.32
N ALA A 162 -29.29 -3.02 -2.21
CA ALA A 162 -29.53 -4.27 -1.49
C ALA A 162 -29.80 -4.03 0.00
N ASP A 163 -30.72 -4.81 0.54
CA ASP A 163 -31.02 -4.90 1.96
C ASP A 163 -30.96 -6.39 2.38
N PRO A 164 -30.06 -6.78 3.27
CA PRO A 164 -29.14 -5.97 4.07
C PRO A 164 -28.02 -5.30 3.23
N PRO A 165 -27.32 -4.28 3.80
CA PRO A 165 -26.29 -3.52 3.07
C PRO A 165 -25.16 -4.40 2.56
N THR A 166 -24.68 -4.10 1.35
CA THR A 166 -23.60 -4.83 0.68
C THR A 166 -22.39 -3.93 0.45
N ARG A 167 -21.19 -4.54 0.46
CA ARG A 167 -19.94 -3.88 0.10
C ARG A 167 -19.15 -4.75 -0.87
N LEU A 168 -18.45 -4.10 -1.80
CA LEU A 168 -17.59 -4.74 -2.80
C LEU A 168 -16.14 -4.37 -2.52
N LEU A 169 -15.31 -5.35 -2.19
CA LEU A 169 -13.87 -5.19 -2.00
C LEU A 169 -13.16 -5.71 -3.24
N ILE A 170 -12.34 -4.86 -3.84
CA ILE A 170 -11.60 -5.19 -5.06
C ILE A 170 -10.12 -4.92 -4.91
N GLU A 171 -9.31 -5.82 -5.47
CA GLU A 171 -7.86 -5.76 -5.48
C GLU A 171 -7.31 -4.97 -6.69
N LYS A 172 -6.10 -4.45 -6.56
CA LYS A 172 -5.37 -3.91 -7.71
C LYS A 172 -5.05 -5.02 -8.75
N PRO A 173 -4.87 -4.67 -10.02
CA PRO A 173 -4.88 -3.33 -10.63
C PRO A 173 -6.28 -2.82 -10.99
N PHE A 174 -6.47 -1.51 -10.90
CA PHE A 174 -7.69 -0.83 -11.35
C PHE A 174 -7.46 -0.22 -12.73
N GLY A 175 -7.60 -1.05 -13.77
CA GLY A 175 -7.17 -0.73 -15.12
C GLY A 175 -5.65 -0.91 -15.34
N HIS A 176 -5.19 -0.61 -16.55
CA HIS A 176 -3.78 -0.62 -16.96
C HIS A 176 -3.34 0.71 -17.60
N ASP A 177 -4.30 1.62 -17.78
CA ASP A 177 -4.20 3.02 -18.19
C ASP A 177 -5.45 3.79 -17.73
N LEU A 178 -5.51 5.10 -17.96
CA LEU A 178 -6.64 5.94 -17.58
C LEU A 178 -7.96 5.50 -18.26
N ALA A 179 -7.90 5.10 -19.53
CA ALA A 179 -9.10 4.72 -20.27
C ALA A 179 -9.75 3.48 -19.65
N THR A 180 -8.97 2.44 -19.44
CA THR A 180 -9.46 1.18 -18.85
C THR A 180 -9.83 1.32 -17.36
N ALA A 181 -9.18 2.23 -16.63
CA ALA A 181 -9.60 2.56 -15.26
C ALA A 181 -10.99 3.20 -15.23
N ARG A 182 -11.27 4.14 -16.15
CA ARG A 182 -12.59 4.75 -16.30
C ARG A 182 -13.66 3.76 -16.73
N GLU A 183 -13.32 2.87 -17.65
CA GLU A 183 -14.23 1.79 -18.08
C GLU A 183 -14.60 0.88 -16.89
N LEU A 184 -13.61 0.49 -16.09
CA LEU A 184 -13.85 -0.33 -14.90
C LEU A 184 -14.68 0.42 -13.86
N ASN A 185 -14.36 1.69 -13.56
CA ASN A 185 -15.11 2.50 -12.63
C ASN A 185 -16.57 2.67 -13.06
N ALA A 186 -16.81 2.98 -14.35
CA ALA A 186 -18.15 3.10 -14.89
C ALA A 186 -18.96 1.80 -14.77
N ALA A 187 -18.34 0.65 -15.11
CA ALA A 187 -18.99 -0.65 -15.01
C ALA A 187 -19.34 -1.04 -13.56
N ILE A 188 -18.47 -0.69 -12.61
CA ILE A 188 -18.75 -0.91 -11.18
C ILE A 188 -19.85 0.03 -10.69
N ASP A 189 -19.84 1.31 -11.10
CA ASP A 189 -20.84 2.32 -10.68
C ASP A 189 -22.26 1.99 -11.18
N GLU A 190 -22.40 1.26 -12.28
CA GLU A 190 -23.71 0.72 -12.69
C GLU A 190 -24.30 -0.25 -11.65
N SER A 191 -23.46 -0.97 -10.91
CA SER A 191 -23.84 -2.09 -10.05
C SER A 191 -23.77 -1.77 -8.55
N PHE A 192 -22.88 -0.87 -8.13
CA PHE A 192 -22.64 -0.46 -6.73
C PHE A 192 -22.48 1.05 -6.65
N GLU A 193 -22.91 1.67 -5.56
CA GLU A 193 -22.60 3.07 -5.25
C GLU A 193 -21.15 3.18 -4.76
N GLU A 194 -20.46 4.30 -5.03
CA GLU A 194 -19.06 4.48 -4.60
C GLU A 194 -18.85 4.22 -3.10
N ARG A 195 -19.81 4.58 -2.24
CA ARG A 195 -19.74 4.28 -0.79
C ARG A 195 -19.77 2.78 -0.45
N GLN A 196 -20.16 1.92 -1.39
CA GLN A 196 -20.17 0.47 -1.25
C GLN A 196 -18.88 -0.16 -1.76
N VAL A 197 -18.00 0.60 -2.47
CA VAL A 197 -16.81 0.08 -3.15
C VAL A 197 -15.55 0.40 -2.35
N PHE A 198 -14.83 -0.65 -1.99
CA PHE A 198 -13.60 -0.61 -1.19
C PHE A 198 -12.43 -1.09 -2.06
N ARG A 199 -11.73 -0.14 -2.72
CA ARG A 199 -10.56 -0.43 -3.55
C ARG A 199 -9.33 -0.55 -2.67
N ILE A 200 -8.71 -1.72 -2.68
CA ILE A 200 -7.63 -2.08 -1.77
C ILE A 200 -6.28 -1.61 -2.33
N ASP A 201 -5.62 -0.74 -1.56
CA ASP A 201 -4.18 -0.56 -1.61
C ASP A 201 -3.61 -0.98 -0.25
N HIS A 202 -2.94 -2.13 -0.20
CA HIS A 202 -2.46 -2.69 1.07
C HIS A 202 -1.40 -1.82 1.78
N TYR A 203 -0.79 -0.85 1.09
CA TYR A 203 0.10 0.13 1.75
C TYR A 203 -0.66 1.03 2.72
N LEU A 204 -1.91 1.39 2.40
CA LEU A 204 -2.74 2.20 3.29
C LEU A 204 -3.11 1.48 4.60
N GLY A 205 -3.14 0.15 4.58
CA GLY A 205 -3.37 -0.66 5.78
C GLY A 205 -2.17 -0.76 6.74
N LYS A 206 -0.99 -0.24 6.37
CA LYS A 206 0.21 -0.30 7.22
C LYS A 206 0.16 0.76 8.33
N GLU A 207 0.50 0.37 9.56
CA GLU A 207 0.50 1.25 10.74
C GLU A 207 1.32 2.51 10.54
N THR A 208 2.51 2.41 9.94
CA THR A 208 3.38 3.57 9.68
C THR A 208 2.82 4.54 8.67
N VAL A 209 2.03 4.05 7.71
CA VAL A 209 1.35 4.93 6.74
C VAL A 209 0.22 5.70 7.42
N GLN A 210 -0.55 5.07 8.29
CA GLN A 210 -1.56 5.74 9.10
C GLN A 210 -0.93 6.72 10.09
N ASN A 211 0.20 6.32 10.70
CA ASN A 211 0.94 7.19 11.60
C ASN A 211 1.44 8.49 10.95
N LEU A 212 1.65 8.51 9.64
CA LEU A 212 1.97 9.75 8.93
C LEU A 212 0.91 10.84 9.18
N LEU A 213 -0.38 10.46 9.19
CA LEU A 213 -1.47 11.38 9.47
C LEU A 213 -1.45 11.86 10.93
N VAL A 214 -1.21 10.94 11.87
CA VAL A 214 -1.08 11.26 13.28
C VAL A 214 0.17 12.13 13.54
N LEU A 215 1.30 11.80 12.90
CA LEU A 215 2.54 12.57 12.98
C LEU A 215 2.30 14.03 12.56
N ARG A 216 1.62 14.22 11.42
CA ARG A 216 1.33 15.54 10.87
C ARG A 216 0.29 16.29 11.69
N PHE A 217 -0.87 15.70 11.92
CA PHE A 217 -2.05 16.40 12.43
C PHE A 217 -2.23 16.30 13.95
N GLY A 218 -1.59 15.33 14.59
CA GLY A 218 -1.57 15.18 16.04
C GLY A 218 -0.43 15.93 16.75
N ASN A 219 0.55 16.49 15.99
CA ASN A 219 1.73 17.13 16.56
C ASN A 219 1.91 18.55 16.04
N GLY A 220 1.72 19.55 16.91
CA GLY A 220 1.80 20.97 16.56
C GLY A 220 3.15 21.48 16.07
N ILE A 221 4.21 20.66 16.08
CA ILE A 221 5.55 21.04 15.60
C ILE A 221 5.77 20.72 14.11
N PHE A 222 5.02 19.77 13.51
CA PHE A 222 5.26 19.35 12.14
C PHE A 222 4.41 20.13 11.14
N GLU A 223 3.11 20.20 11.28
CA GLU A 223 2.22 20.79 10.29
C GLU A 223 2.55 22.26 9.92
N PRO A 224 2.96 23.16 10.85
CA PRO A 224 3.41 24.51 10.50
C PRO A 224 4.63 24.54 9.58
N LEU A 225 5.46 23.50 9.60
CA LEU A 225 6.64 23.35 8.76
C LEU A 225 6.37 22.52 7.49
N TRP A 226 5.15 21.96 7.35
CA TRP A 226 4.81 21.02 6.28
C TRP A 226 4.40 21.73 4.99
N ASN A 227 5.30 22.57 4.47
CA ASN A 227 5.05 23.39 3.28
C ASN A 227 6.34 23.87 2.63
N ARG A 228 6.19 24.51 1.47
CA ARG A 228 7.29 25.07 0.64
C ARG A 228 8.22 26.06 1.34
N THR A 229 7.84 26.63 2.47
CA THR A 229 8.72 27.59 3.19
C THR A 229 9.76 26.88 4.03
N ALA A 230 9.51 25.67 4.47
CA ALA A 230 10.41 24.90 5.31
C ALA A 230 10.95 23.63 4.62
N ILE A 231 10.19 23.00 3.71
CA ILE A 231 10.61 21.78 3.00
C ILE A 231 11.32 22.14 1.70
N ASP A 232 12.46 21.51 1.46
CA ASP A 232 13.25 21.64 0.22
C ASP A 232 12.76 20.66 -0.84
N HIS A 233 12.63 19.39 -0.48
CA HIS A 233 12.08 18.33 -1.35
C HIS A 233 11.61 17.13 -0.54
N VAL A 234 10.89 16.24 -1.21
CA VAL A 234 10.41 14.96 -0.66
C VAL A 234 10.93 13.82 -1.52
N GLN A 235 11.38 12.72 -0.92
CA GLN A 235 11.74 11.50 -1.62
C GLN A 235 10.85 10.35 -1.13
N ILE A 236 10.25 9.60 -2.06
CA ILE A 236 9.46 8.40 -1.77
C ILE A 236 10.13 7.23 -2.48
N THR A 237 10.66 6.30 -1.73
CA THR A 237 11.37 5.13 -2.24
C THR A 237 10.61 3.87 -1.89
N VAL A 238 10.37 3.02 -2.90
CA VAL A 238 9.85 1.65 -2.74
C VAL A 238 10.84 0.71 -3.40
N ALA A 239 11.81 0.23 -2.65
CA ALA A 239 12.86 -0.67 -3.12
C ALA A 239 12.55 -2.12 -2.80
N GLU A 240 12.80 -3.02 -3.76
CA GLU A 240 12.67 -4.47 -3.63
C GLU A 240 13.98 -5.15 -4.00
N ASP A 241 14.47 -6.02 -3.14
CA ASP A 241 15.67 -6.85 -3.37
C ASP A 241 15.36 -8.11 -4.20
N LEU A 242 14.09 -8.50 -4.27
CA LEU A 242 13.63 -9.64 -5.04
C LEU A 242 13.45 -9.31 -6.54
N GLY A 243 13.62 -10.32 -7.40
CA GLY A 243 13.22 -10.28 -8.81
C GLY A 243 11.73 -10.57 -8.99
N ILE A 244 11.35 -10.95 -10.23
CA ILE A 244 9.94 -11.19 -10.56
C ILE A 244 9.45 -12.60 -10.19
N GLY A 245 10.37 -13.57 -9.95
CA GLY A 245 10.03 -14.96 -9.68
C GLY A 245 9.13 -15.56 -10.77
N HIS A 246 8.16 -16.37 -10.38
CA HIS A 246 7.22 -17.01 -11.33
C HIS A 246 6.11 -16.07 -11.87
N ARG A 247 6.26 -14.74 -11.73
CA ARG A 247 5.25 -13.76 -12.14
C ARG A 247 5.58 -13.05 -13.45
N ALA A 248 6.48 -13.61 -14.27
CA ALA A 248 6.92 -13.01 -15.53
C ALA A 248 5.76 -12.58 -16.45
N GLY A 249 4.79 -13.44 -16.68
CA GLY A 249 3.65 -13.15 -17.54
C GLY A 249 2.75 -11.98 -17.08
N TYR A 250 2.71 -11.70 -15.77
CA TYR A 250 2.05 -10.52 -15.24
C TYR A 250 2.97 -9.30 -15.30
N TYR A 251 4.19 -9.45 -14.79
CA TYR A 251 5.10 -8.32 -14.59
C TYR A 251 5.59 -7.72 -15.91
N ASP A 252 5.77 -8.56 -16.94
CA ASP A 252 6.20 -8.10 -18.26
C ASP A 252 5.17 -7.17 -18.93
N ARG A 253 3.91 -7.25 -18.52
CA ARG A 253 2.84 -6.33 -18.96
C ARG A 253 2.66 -5.13 -18.03
N ALA A 254 2.95 -5.28 -16.76
CA ALA A 254 2.75 -4.22 -15.78
C ALA A 254 3.94 -3.24 -15.71
N GLY A 255 5.14 -3.73 -15.53
CA GLY A 255 6.32 -2.93 -15.24
C GLY A 255 6.29 -2.27 -13.86
N ALA A 256 7.38 -1.64 -13.47
CA ALA A 256 7.54 -0.99 -12.17
C ALA A 256 6.62 0.25 -12.02
N LEU A 257 6.39 0.98 -13.11
CA LEU A 257 5.58 2.19 -13.09
C LEU A 257 4.11 1.88 -12.73
N ARG A 258 3.51 0.87 -13.37
CA ARG A 258 2.13 0.44 -13.07
C ARG A 258 2.03 -0.34 -11.77
N ASP A 259 3.01 -1.22 -11.49
CA ASP A 259 2.91 -2.11 -10.33
C ASP A 259 3.06 -1.35 -8.99
N VAL A 260 3.84 -0.27 -8.96
CA VAL A 260 4.18 0.44 -7.71
C VAL A 260 3.93 1.95 -7.75
N ILE A 261 4.38 2.66 -8.79
CA ILE A 261 4.29 4.13 -8.78
C ILE A 261 2.83 4.58 -8.86
N GLN A 262 2.08 4.06 -9.83
CA GLN A 262 0.69 4.45 -10.12
C GLN A 262 -0.25 4.28 -8.91
N ASN A 263 0.07 3.37 -8.03
CA ASN A 263 -0.72 3.06 -6.84
C ASN A 263 0.02 3.48 -5.55
N HIS A 264 0.80 2.59 -4.97
CA HIS A 264 1.43 2.77 -3.66
C HIS A 264 2.20 4.08 -3.50
N ALA A 265 3.08 4.43 -4.45
CA ALA A 265 3.91 5.64 -4.32
C ALA A 265 3.07 6.91 -4.45
N LEU A 266 2.07 6.95 -5.36
CA LEU A 266 1.15 8.09 -5.47
C LEU A 266 0.18 8.17 -4.30
N GLN A 267 -0.22 7.06 -3.68
CA GLN A 267 -0.97 7.07 -2.43
C GLN A 267 -0.12 7.65 -1.28
N LEU A 268 1.15 7.25 -1.14
CA LEU A 268 2.06 7.85 -0.16
C LEU A 268 2.28 9.35 -0.43
N LEU A 269 2.45 9.74 -1.71
CA LEU A 269 2.54 11.14 -2.10
C LEU A 269 1.29 11.91 -1.68
N SER A 270 0.09 11.39 -1.93
CA SER A 270 -1.17 12.07 -1.59
C SER A 270 -1.31 12.31 -0.09
N LEU A 271 -0.93 11.33 0.75
CA LEU A 271 -0.93 11.45 2.22
C LEU A 271 0.11 12.48 2.74
N VAL A 272 1.27 12.58 2.07
CA VAL A 272 2.25 13.63 2.37
C VAL A 272 1.74 15.00 1.94
N ALA A 273 1.10 15.08 0.77
CA ALA A 273 0.79 16.34 0.12
C ALA A 273 -0.58 16.95 0.48
N MET A 274 -1.51 16.15 1.00
CA MET A 274 -2.87 16.58 1.34
C MET A 274 -2.90 17.71 2.37
N GLU A 275 -3.96 18.52 2.34
CA GLU A 275 -4.26 19.48 3.41
C GLU A 275 -4.84 18.73 4.64
N PRO A 276 -4.78 19.34 5.85
CA PRO A 276 -5.46 18.78 7.02
C PRO A 276 -6.97 18.68 6.75
N PRO A 277 -7.57 17.48 6.85
CA PRO A 277 -9.02 17.36 6.70
C PRO A 277 -9.74 17.98 7.91
N ALA A 278 -10.99 18.45 7.72
CA ALA A 278 -11.79 19.05 8.79
C ALA A 278 -12.14 18.04 9.91
N SER A 279 -12.26 16.78 9.57
CA SER A 279 -12.37 15.63 10.50
C SER A 279 -11.77 14.38 9.84
N PHE A 280 -11.58 13.32 10.62
CA PHE A 280 -11.09 12.03 10.12
C PHE A 280 -12.21 11.16 9.51
N ASP A 281 -13.25 11.79 8.96
CA ASP A 281 -14.25 11.09 8.16
C ASP A 281 -13.65 10.66 6.81
N ALA A 282 -14.02 9.46 6.36
CA ALA A 282 -13.44 8.84 5.17
C ALA A 282 -13.51 9.73 3.93
N ASP A 283 -14.65 10.39 3.69
CA ASP A 283 -14.82 11.25 2.52
C ASP A 283 -13.93 12.49 2.60
N LEU A 284 -13.81 13.13 3.76
CA LEU A 284 -12.98 14.33 3.93
C LEU A 284 -11.49 14.02 3.78
N VAL A 285 -11.02 12.87 4.26
CA VAL A 285 -9.64 12.44 4.04
C VAL A 285 -9.38 12.16 2.56
N ARG A 286 -10.28 11.43 1.89
CA ARG A 286 -10.17 11.10 0.46
C ARG A 286 -10.28 12.32 -0.43
N ASP A 287 -11.11 13.30 -0.07
CA ASP A 287 -11.20 14.60 -0.78
C ASP A 287 -9.86 15.33 -0.78
N GLU A 288 -9.19 15.42 0.37
CA GLU A 288 -7.88 16.08 0.45
C GLU A 288 -6.79 15.32 -0.33
N LYS A 289 -6.82 13.98 -0.32
CA LYS A 289 -5.92 13.16 -1.15
C LYS A 289 -6.16 13.40 -2.65
N ALA A 290 -7.42 13.36 -3.10
CA ALA A 290 -7.79 13.61 -4.49
C ALA A 290 -7.36 15.02 -4.93
N LYS A 291 -7.56 16.05 -4.11
CA LYS A 291 -7.11 17.43 -4.38
C LYS A 291 -5.60 17.50 -4.58
N ALA A 292 -4.81 16.78 -3.77
CA ALA A 292 -3.37 16.74 -3.93
C ALA A 292 -2.96 16.10 -5.26
N LEU A 293 -3.58 14.97 -5.64
CA LEU A 293 -3.31 14.29 -6.92
C LEU A 293 -3.72 15.14 -8.13
N HIS A 294 -4.87 15.80 -8.09
CA HIS A 294 -5.32 16.69 -9.17
C HIS A 294 -4.44 17.93 -9.34
N ALA A 295 -3.71 18.34 -8.31
CA ALA A 295 -2.75 19.44 -8.38
C ALA A 295 -1.39 19.04 -8.93
N VAL A 296 -1.15 17.75 -9.22
CA VAL A 296 0.09 17.30 -9.83
C VAL A 296 0.21 17.85 -11.26
N ARG A 297 1.34 18.50 -11.53
CA ARG A 297 1.64 19.02 -12.86
C ARG A 297 1.84 17.86 -13.85
N PRO A 298 1.31 17.95 -15.08
CA PRO A 298 1.59 16.95 -16.12
C PRO A 298 3.09 16.74 -16.30
N LEU A 299 3.54 15.49 -16.30
CA LEU A 299 4.94 15.13 -16.43
C LEU A 299 5.41 15.28 -17.89
N ASP A 300 6.62 15.82 -18.09
CA ASP A 300 7.36 15.66 -19.34
C ASP A 300 8.15 14.34 -19.28
N PRO A 301 7.78 13.31 -20.06
CA PRO A 301 8.45 12.00 -20.00
C PRO A 301 9.96 12.05 -20.23
N ALA A 302 10.45 13.09 -20.91
CA ALA A 302 11.85 13.21 -21.26
C ALA A 302 12.70 13.88 -20.18
N SER A 303 12.11 14.66 -19.27
CA SER A 303 12.82 15.36 -18.20
C SER A 303 12.42 14.91 -16.80
N ASP A 304 11.21 14.38 -16.64
CA ASP A 304 10.63 14.08 -15.34
C ASP A 304 10.53 12.57 -15.04
N ALA A 305 10.91 11.70 -16.00
CA ALA A 305 10.80 10.26 -15.85
C ALA A 305 12.06 9.52 -16.29
N VAL A 306 12.40 8.48 -15.55
CA VAL A 306 13.49 7.55 -15.87
C VAL A 306 12.96 6.13 -15.75
N ARG A 307 13.26 5.28 -16.75
CA ARG A 307 13.03 3.84 -16.67
C ARG A 307 14.32 3.05 -16.74
N GLY A 308 14.36 1.94 -16.02
CA GLY A 308 15.52 1.04 -16.03
C GLY A 308 15.12 -0.42 -16.06
N GLN A 309 16.06 -1.27 -16.45
CA GLN A 309 15.90 -2.72 -16.43
C GLN A 309 17.14 -3.37 -15.83
N TYR A 310 16.96 -4.26 -14.83
CA TYR A 310 18.10 -4.90 -14.19
C TYR A 310 18.80 -5.91 -15.10
N THR A 311 20.13 -5.88 -15.04
CA THR A 311 21.02 -6.88 -15.62
C THR A 311 21.54 -7.81 -14.52
N ALA A 312 22.29 -8.85 -14.90
CA ALA A 312 22.92 -9.73 -13.94
C ALA A 312 23.80 -8.92 -12.94
N GLY A 313 23.85 -9.39 -11.70
CA GLY A 313 24.61 -8.73 -10.63
C GLY A 313 24.70 -9.59 -9.38
N TRP A 314 24.89 -8.96 -8.22
CA TRP A 314 25.10 -9.62 -6.95
C TRP A 314 24.19 -9.03 -5.87
N ILE A 315 23.45 -9.90 -5.16
CA ILE A 315 22.60 -9.51 -4.00
C ILE A 315 22.95 -10.43 -2.85
N ALA A 316 23.26 -9.87 -1.69
CA ALA A 316 23.62 -10.60 -0.47
C ALA A 316 24.74 -11.64 -0.68
N GLY A 317 25.65 -11.42 -1.65
CA GLY A 317 26.75 -12.33 -1.96
C GLY A 317 26.40 -13.44 -2.96
N GLU A 318 25.17 -13.48 -3.47
CA GLU A 318 24.73 -14.42 -4.49
C GLU A 318 24.64 -13.76 -5.87
N GLN A 319 25.08 -14.46 -6.91
CA GLN A 319 24.92 -14.00 -8.28
C GLN A 319 23.48 -14.22 -8.72
N VAL A 320 22.86 -13.21 -9.32
CA VAL A 320 21.49 -13.25 -9.83
C VAL A 320 21.44 -12.90 -11.31
N SER A 321 20.49 -13.48 -12.04
CA SER A 321 20.25 -13.24 -13.46
C SER A 321 19.75 -11.83 -13.75
N GLY A 322 19.93 -11.37 -15.00
CA GLY A 322 19.27 -10.20 -15.53
C GLY A 322 17.80 -10.48 -15.83
N TYR A 323 17.00 -9.42 -16.00
CA TYR A 323 15.56 -9.52 -16.23
C TYR A 323 15.21 -10.37 -17.46
N ARG A 324 15.91 -10.16 -18.58
CA ARG A 324 15.69 -10.91 -19.82
C ARG A 324 16.17 -12.36 -19.78
N ASP A 325 16.91 -12.71 -18.74
CA ASP A 325 17.41 -14.08 -18.50
C ASP A 325 16.53 -14.84 -17.49
N GLU A 326 15.50 -14.19 -16.92
CA GLU A 326 14.56 -14.87 -16.01
C GLU A 326 13.56 -15.72 -16.82
N GLU A 327 13.05 -16.79 -16.18
CA GLU A 327 12.11 -17.73 -16.80
C GLU A 327 10.85 -17.01 -17.31
N ASP A 328 10.36 -17.37 -18.48
CA ASP A 328 9.16 -16.82 -19.14
C ASP A 328 9.22 -15.32 -19.51
N VAL A 329 10.38 -14.67 -19.41
CA VAL A 329 10.55 -13.30 -19.91
C VAL A 329 10.95 -13.30 -21.39
N PRO A 330 10.26 -12.54 -22.25
CA PRO A 330 10.68 -12.39 -23.64
C PRO A 330 12.08 -11.78 -23.75
N ALA A 331 12.97 -12.39 -24.57
CA ALA A 331 14.35 -11.90 -24.73
C ALA A 331 14.46 -10.46 -25.21
N GLY A 332 13.45 -9.95 -25.91
CA GLY A 332 13.35 -8.57 -26.38
C GLY A 332 12.51 -7.66 -25.46
N SER A 333 12.18 -8.09 -24.25
CA SER A 333 11.35 -7.29 -23.35
C SER A 333 11.99 -5.93 -23.05
N ARG A 334 11.16 -4.88 -23.12
CA ARG A 334 11.51 -3.49 -22.76
C ARG A 334 10.80 -3.03 -21.50
N THR A 335 10.28 -3.98 -20.73
CA THR A 335 9.54 -3.68 -19.49
C THR A 335 10.45 -3.05 -18.46
N ASP A 336 9.96 -1.99 -17.86
CA ASP A 336 10.64 -1.30 -16.77
C ASP A 336 10.63 -2.14 -15.50
N THR A 337 11.81 -2.42 -14.96
CA THR A 337 11.98 -3.02 -13.63
C THR A 337 12.44 -2.00 -12.59
N TYR A 338 12.66 -0.77 -13.05
CA TYR A 338 12.92 0.42 -12.27
C TYR A 338 12.21 1.61 -12.90
N ALA A 339 11.62 2.45 -12.08
CA ALA A 339 11.06 3.72 -12.49
C ALA A 339 11.40 4.80 -11.47
N ALA A 340 11.75 5.99 -11.94
CA ALA A 340 11.87 7.19 -11.11
C ALA A 340 11.14 8.35 -11.77
N LEU A 341 10.44 9.15 -10.95
CA LEU A 341 9.71 10.33 -11.38
C LEU A 341 10.11 11.55 -10.53
N ARG A 342 10.18 12.71 -11.19
CA ARG A 342 10.20 14.03 -10.57
C ARG A 342 8.81 14.65 -10.72
N VAL A 343 8.12 14.84 -9.62
CA VAL A 343 6.72 15.30 -9.57
C VAL A 343 6.67 16.69 -8.93
N GLU A 344 5.97 17.62 -9.54
CA GLU A 344 5.65 18.93 -8.97
C GLU A 344 4.15 19.06 -8.71
N ILE A 345 3.80 19.73 -7.61
CA ILE A 345 2.42 19.94 -7.18
C ILE A 345 2.10 21.43 -7.22
N ASP A 346 1.20 21.82 -8.12
CA ASP A 346 0.83 23.21 -8.39
C ASP A 346 -0.26 23.71 -7.43
N ASN A 347 0.12 23.84 -6.15
CA ASN A 347 -0.72 24.45 -5.13
C ASN A 347 0.08 25.37 -4.20
N TRP A 348 -0.59 26.11 -3.33
CA TRP A 348 0.06 27.07 -2.43
C TRP A 348 1.02 26.42 -1.44
N ARG A 349 0.76 25.18 -1.03
CA ARG A 349 1.58 24.46 -0.08
C ARG A 349 2.89 23.98 -0.70
N TRP A 350 2.87 23.50 -1.94
CA TRP A 350 3.96 22.72 -2.53
C TRP A 350 4.65 23.37 -3.75
N ALA A 351 4.12 24.47 -4.29
CA ALA A 351 4.71 25.08 -5.48
C ALA A 351 6.21 25.32 -5.31
N GLY A 352 7.03 24.70 -6.18
CA GLY A 352 8.49 24.75 -6.18
C GLY A 352 9.18 23.79 -5.19
N VAL A 353 8.44 22.82 -4.63
CA VAL A 353 8.99 21.68 -3.86
C VAL A 353 8.84 20.43 -4.72
N PRO A 354 9.90 19.86 -5.29
CA PRO A 354 9.83 18.63 -6.05
C PRO A 354 9.63 17.42 -5.13
N PHE A 355 8.85 16.47 -5.61
CA PHE A 355 8.70 15.13 -5.05
C PHE A 355 9.40 14.15 -5.98
N TYR A 356 10.36 13.41 -5.46
CA TYR A 356 11.07 12.37 -6.20
C TYR A 356 10.56 11.01 -5.77
N LEU A 357 9.99 10.26 -6.70
CA LEU A 357 9.50 8.92 -6.48
C LEU A 357 10.42 7.94 -7.18
N ARG A 358 10.80 6.85 -6.52
CA ARG A 358 11.50 5.74 -7.19
C ARG A 358 11.03 4.39 -6.69
N THR A 359 11.05 3.44 -7.59
CA THR A 359 10.87 2.03 -7.28
C THR A 359 11.77 1.18 -8.17
N GLY A 360 12.12 0.00 -7.72
CA GLY A 360 12.85 -0.96 -8.54
C GLY A 360 12.96 -2.32 -7.88
N LYS A 361 13.14 -3.34 -8.74
CA LYS A 361 13.45 -4.71 -8.33
C LYS A 361 14.96 -4.96 -8.38
N ARG A 362 15.42 -6.00 -7.65
CA ARG A 362 16.84 -6.33 -7.56
C ARG A 362 17.70 -5.14 -7.09
N LEU A 363 17.13 -4.24 -6.28
CA LEU A 363 17.87 -3.21 -5.57
C LEU A 363 18.66 -3.80 -4.39
N PRO A 364 19.60 -3.06 -3.76
CA PRO A 364 20.51 -3.63 -2.76
C PRO A 364 19.80 -4.15 -1.51
N LEU A 365 18.64 -3.62 -1.20
CA LEU A 365 17.81 -4.05 -0.05
C LEU A 365 16.33 -3.74 -0.27
N ARG A 366 15.48 -4.40 0.51
CA ARG A 366 14.06 -4.07 0.58
C ARG A 366 13.85 -2.89 1.53
N ALA A 367 13.27 -1.80 1.02
CA ALA A 367 12.91 -0.64 1.84
C ALA A 367 11.74 0.11 1.24
N THR A 368 10.83 0.58 2.09
CA THR A 368 9.86 1.61 1.72
C THR A 368 10.01 2.75 2.72
N GLU A 369 10.36 3.92 2.22
CA GLU A 369 10.57 5.10 3.04
C GLU A 369 10.07 6.38 2.38
N ILE A 370 9.70 7.34 3.24
CA ILE A 370 9.38 8.72 2.85
C ILE A 370 10.37 9.62 3.57
N ALA A 371 11.22 10.32 2.82
CA ALA A 371 12.17 11.27 3.38
C ALA A 371 11.71 12.70 3.08
N ILE A 372 11.49 13.48 4.14
CA ILE A 372 11.15 14.90 4.10
C ILE A 372 12.44 15.67 4.41
N VAL A 373 13.01 16.30 3.40
CA VAL A 373 14.23 17.07 3.54
C VAL A 373 13.89 18.54 3.73
N PHE A 374 14.29 19.09 4.86
CA PHE A 374 14.04 20.49 5.17
C PHE A 374 15.05 21.42 4.50
N ARG A 375 14.68 22.67 4.28
CA ARG A 375 15.59 23.69 3.76
C ARG A 375 16.78 23.87 4.70
N PRO A 376 17.98 24.13 4.16
CA PRO A 376 19.13 24.45 5.00
C PRO A 376 18.89 25.74 5.79
N VAL A 377 19.60 25.91 6.89
CA VAL A 377 19.55 27.14 7.67
C VAL A 377 19.92 28.34 6.81
N PRO A 378 19.15 29.45 6.84
CA PRO A 378 19.37 30.58 5.93
C PRO A 378 20.65 31.35 6.25
N HIS A 379 21.18 31.21 7.45
CA HIS A 379 22.42 31.82 7.91
C HIS A 379 23.14 30.90 8.88
N GLN A 380 24.45 30.72 8.66
CA GLN A 380 25.31 29.92 9.55
C GLN A 380 26.13 30.85 10.48
N PRO A 381 25.77 30.92 11.77
CA PRO A 381 26.50 31.78 12.72
C PRO A 381 27.82 31.17 13.20
N PHE A 382 28.04 29.87 12.97
CA PHE A 382 29.22 29.13 13.47
C PHE A 382 30.37 29.24 12.49
N ARG A 383 31.11 30.35 12.54
CA ARG A 383 32.23 30.67 11.61
C ARG A 383 33.39 29.67 11.64
N SER A 384 33.46 28.82 12.68
CA SER A 384 34.53 27.83 12.85
C SER A 384 34.23 26.49 12.17
N LEU A 385 33.10 26.35 11.50
CA LEU A 385 32.78 25.13 10.76
C LEU A 385 33.32 25.24 9.32
N ASP A 386 34.06 24.23 8.88
CA ASP A 386 34.59 24.14 7.50
C ASP A 386 33.47 23.99 6.46
N ALA A 387 32.31 23.42 6.86
CA ALA A 387 31.15 23.28 6.01
C ALA A 387 29.86 23.46 6.87
N PRO A 388 28.75 23.93 6.25
CA PRO A 388 27.46 23.97 6.96
C PRO A 388 27.01 22.55 7.34
N PRO A 389 26.30 22.40 8.47
CA PRO A 389 25.68 21.12 8.81
C PRO A 389 24.69 20.71 7.72
N PRO A 390 24.50 19.38 7.51
CA PRO A 390 23.49 18.90 6.58
C PRO A 390 22.10 19.41 6.98
N PRO A 391 21.16 19.52 6.01
CA PRO A 391 19.77 19.85 6.31
C PRO A 391 19.17 18.86 7.31
N ASN A 392 18.16 19.31 8.06
CA ASN A 392 17.37 18.40 8.85
C ASN A 392 16.57 17.48 7.92
N GLU A 393 16.36 16.25 8.34
CA GLU A 393 15.63 15.25 7.57
C GLU A 393 14.71 14.45 8.50
N LEU A 394 13.44 14.30 8.10
CA LEU A 394 12.51 13.38 8.74
C LEU A 394 12.27 12.21 7.80
N VAL A 395 12.65 11.02 8.21
CA VAL A 395 12.45 9.78 7.45
C VAL A 395 11.37 8.96 8.12
N ILE A 396 10.35 8.59 7.37
CA ILE A 396 9.29 7.67 7.81
C ILE A 396 9.56 6.34 7.12
N SER A 397 9.97 5.35 7.90
CA SER A 397 10.25 3.99 7.43
C SER A 397 8.98 3.16 7.50
N VAL A 398 8.43 2.81 6.32
CA VAL A 398 7.19 2.02 6.19
C VAL A 398 7.48 0.53 6.31
N GLN A 399 8.64 0.08 5.82
CA GLN A 399 9.15 -1.31 5.95
C GLN A 399 10.65 -1.35 5.59
N PRO A 400 11.42 -2.32 6.13
CA PRO A 400 11.01 -3.38 7.06
C PRO A 400 10.91 -2.89 8.52
N ASN A 401 11.62 -1.82 8.89
CA ASN A 401 11.71 -1.31 10.26
C ASN A 401 10.74 -0.15 10.42
N GLU A 402 9.53 -0.46 10.88
CA GLU A 402 8.46 0.54 11.01
C GLU A 402 8.79 1.61 12.06
N GLY A 403 8.80 2.89 11.63
CA GLY A 403 9.13 4.00 12.53
C GLY A 403 9.37 5.33 11.84
N ALA A 404 9.91 6.27 12.59
CA ALA A 404 10.33 7.58 12.10
C ALA A 404 11.67 7.99 12.72
N THR A 405 12.55 8.56 11.91
CA THR A 405 13.86 9.06 12.30
C THR A 405 13.95 10.54 11.97
N LEU A 406 14.21 11.38 12.97
CA LEU A 406 14.49 12.80 12.79
C LEU A 406 16.00 13.05 12.91
N GLN A 407 16.65 13.46 11.81
CA GLN A 407 18.05 13.87 11.81
C GLN A 407 18.17 15.36 12.08
N ILE A 408 18.97 15.72 13.09
CA ILE A 408 19.27 17.11 13.46
C ILE A 408 20.77 17.31 13.69
N ALA A 409 21.18 18.56 13.66
CA ALA A 409 22.57 18.92 13.97
C ALA A 409 22.77 19.09 15.49
N ALA A 410 23.82 18.49 16.06
CA ALA A 410 24.18 18.63 17.45
C ALA A 410 25.68 18.94 17.64
N LYS A 411 26.01 19.67 18.72
CA LYS A 411 27.41 19.91 19.09
C LYS A 411 28.05 18.62 19.60
N THR A 412 29.20 18.27 19.03
CA THR A 412 30.03 17.17 19.55
C THR A 412 30.57 17.53 20.95
N PRO A 413 30.53 16.61 21.94
CA PRO A 413 31.15 16.86 23.24
C PRO A 413 32.64 17.23 23.10
N GLY A 414 33.09 18.22 23.93
CA GLY A 414 34.46 18.69 23.91
C GLY A 414 34.56 20.23 23.94
N THR A 415 35.79 20.75 23.99
CA THR A 415 36.09 22.18 24.04
C THR A 415 35.97 22.90 22.70
N ALA A 416 36.15 22.17 21.60
CA ALA A 416 35.98 22.72 20.26
C ALA A 416 34.48 22.77 19.86
N LEU A 417 34.12 23.77 19.05
CA LEU A 417 32.82 23.84 18.42
C LEU A 417 32.81 22.97 17.16
N ALA A 418 32.49 21.70 17.32
CA ALA A 418 32.29 20.78 16.20
C ALA A 418 30.82 20.33 16.17
N VAL A 419 30.20 20.34 15.00
CA VAL A 419 28.79 19.97 14.80
C VAL A 419 28.72 18.70 13.97
N ARG A 420 27.87 17.76 14.38
CA ARG A 420 27.59 16.52 13.63
C ARG A 420 26.09 16.24 13.59
N PRO A 421 25.62 15.53 12.56
CA PRO A 421 24.25 15.01 12.55
C PRO A 421 24.09 13.95 13.65
N VAL A 422 22.95 14.00 14.33
CA VAL A 422 22.46 13.00 15.28
C VAL A 422 21.04 12.62 14.92
N GLN A 423 20.62 11.41 15.31
CA GLN A 423 19.30 10.89 15.01
C GLN A 423 18.46 10.75 16.28
N MET A 424 17.19 11.05 16.16
CA MET A 424 16.16 10.77 17.14
C MET A 424 15.21 9.76 16.52
N ASP A 425 15.20 8.54 17.04
CA ASP A 425 14.47 7.43 16.48
C ASP A 425 13.22 7.11 17.28
N PHE A 426 12.11 6.94 16.60
CA PHE A 426 10.90 6.32 17.07
C PHE A 426 10.67 5.03 16.27
N GLN A 427 10.53 3.90 16.95
CA GLN A 427 10.25 2.61 16.33
C GLN A 427 9.03 1.98 17.02
N TYR A 428 8.09 1.47 16.21
CA TYR A 428 6.84 0.89 16.71
C TYR A 428 7.09 -0.29 17.65
N GLY A 429 7.88 -1.27 17.23
CA GLY A 429 8.15 -2.48 18.00
C GLY A 429 8.70 -2.20 19.40
N THR A 430 9.62 -1.22 19.54
CA THR A 430 10.21 -0.87 20.83
C THR A 430 9.35 0.07 21.65
N SER A 431 8.56 0.95 21.02
CA SER A 431 7.77 1.97 21.71
C SER A 431 6.47 1.42 22.29
N PHE A 432 5.81 0.51 21.56
CA PHE A 432 4.52 -0.03 21.99
C PHE A 432 4.59 -1.46 22.52
N LEU A 433 5.72 -2.18 22.32
CA LEU A 433 5.91 -3.57 22.75
C LEU A 433 4.80 -4.51 22.24
N ARG A 434 4.25 -4.19 21.09
CA ARG A 434 3.22 -4.98 20.39
C ARG A 434 3.67 -5.17 18.94
N GLU A 435 3.36 -6.33 18.39
CA GLU A 435 3.50 -6.56 16.96
C GLU A 435 2.40 -5.81 16.21
N SER A 436 2.77 -5.10 15.14
CA SER A 436 1.80 -4.45 14.26
C SER A 436 0.93 -5.51 13.59
N PRO A 437 -0.41 -5.31 13.53
CA PRO A 437 -1.28 -6.16 12.70
C PRO A 437 -0.81 -6.15 11.25
N GLU A 438 -1.06 -7.22 10.54
CA GLU A 438 -0.81 -7.28 9.11
C GLU A 438 -1.80 -6.35 8.37
N ALA A 439 -1.37 -5.73 7.27
CA ALA A 439 -2.20 -4.74 6.58
C ALA A 439 -3.60 -5.27 6.19
N TYR A 440 -3.71 -6.55 5.84
CA TYR A 440 -4.99 -7.16 5.49
C TYR A 440 -5.91 -7.39 6.70
N GLU A 441 -5.38 -7.62 7.91
CA GLU A 441 -6.18 -7.65 9.13
C GLU A 441 -6.90 -6.30 9.31
N ARG A 442 -6.16 -5.21 9.19
CA ARG A 442 -6.70 -3.85 9.31
C ARG A 442 -7.74 -3.55 8.24
N LEU A 443 -7.42 -3.79 6.97
CA LEU A 443 -8.32 -3.50 5.86
C LEU A 443 -9.62 -4.32 5.91
N LEU A 444 -9.53 -5.61 6.27
CA LEU A 444 -10.74 -6.43 6.47
C LEU A 444 -11.59 -5.91 7.61
N HIS A 445 -10.98 -5.54 8.74
CA HIS A 445 -11.70 -4.99 9.89
C HIS A 445 -12.40 -3.66 9.55
N ASP A 446 -11.70 -2.73 8.88
CA ASP A 446 -12.27 -1.46 8.45
C ASP A 446 -13.42 -1.66 7.44
N ALA A 447 -13.26 -2.59 6.50
CA ALA A 447 -14.34 -2.95 5.57
C ALA A 447 -15.56 -3.54 6.30
N LEU A 448 -15.35 -4.37 7.32
CA LEU A 448 -16.43 -4.88 8.17
C LEU A 448 -17.14 -3.77 8.94
N LEU A 449 -16.41 -2.77 9.43
CA LEU A 449 -16.96 -1.57 10.07
C LEU A 449 -17.63 -0.61 9.06
N GLY A 450 -17.29 -0.69 7.77
CA GLY A 450 -17.71 0.27 6.75
C GLY A 450 -16.90 1.55 6.74
N ASP A 451 -15.72 1.53 7.34
CA ASP A 451 -14.78 2.64 7.31
C ASP A 451 -13.95 2.61 6.02
N ALA A 452 -14.19 3.54 5.13
CA ALA A 452 -13.52 3.63 3.84
C ALA A 452 -12.27 4.54 3.85
N THR A 453 -11.80 4.99 5.01
CA THR A 453 -10.67 5.93 5.15
C THR A 453 -9.38 5.42 4.49
N LEU A 454 -9.12 4.11 4.61
CA LEU A 454 -7.91 3.46 4.08
C LEU A 454 -8.13 2.83 2.69
N PHE A 455 -9.23 3.15 2.01
CA PHE A 455 -9.54 2.63 0.69
C PHE A 455 -9.53 3.73 -0.36
N THR A 456 -9.04 3.40 -1.54
CA THR A 456 -8.91 4.36 -2.63
C THR A 456 -10.26 4.60 -3.31
N ARG A 457 -10.60 5.86 -3.56
CA ARG A 457 -11.82 6.26 -4.27
C ARG A 457 -11.59 6.28 -5.79
N ALA A 458 -12.65 6.17 -6.58
CA ALA A 458 -12.59 6.13 -8.04
C ALA A 458 -11.83 7.32 -8.64
N ASP A 459 -12.10 8.53 -8.17
CA ASP A 459 -11.44 9.76 -8.64
C ASP A 459 -9.95 9.81 -8.30
N GLU A 460 -9.53 9.26 -7.15
CA GLU A 460 -8.12 9.13 -6.80
C GLU A 460 -7.39 8.16 -7.77
N VAL A 461 -8.04 7.04 -8.12
CA VAL A 461 -7.50 6.07 -9.10
C VAL A 461 -7.30 6.75 -10.45
N GLU A 462 -8.31 7.48 -10.93
CA GLU A 462 -8.24 8.19 -12.21
C GLU A 462 -7.19 9.32 -12.19
N ALA A 463 -7.12 10.10 -11.10
CA ALA A 463 -6.11 11.14 -10.93
C ALA A 463 -4.69 10.54 -10.92
N ALA A 464 -4.49 9.40 -10.25
CA ALA A 464 -3.20 8.70 -10.27
C ALA A 464 -2.82 8.20 -11.67
N TRP A 465 -3.77 7.69 -12.46
CA TRP A 465 -3.52 7.35 -13.87
C TRP A 465 -3.20 8.58 -14.72
N GLN A 466 -3.89 9.71 -14.52
CA GLN A 466 -3.57 10.96 -15.23
C GLN A 466 -2.12 11.41 -15.05
N VAL A 467 -1.52 11.14 -13.89
CA VAL A 467 -0.11 11.46 -13.62
C VAL A 467 0.83 10.61 -14.47
N VAL A 468 0.57 9.31 -14.58
CA VAL A 468 1.54 8.36 -15.19
C VAL A 468 1.29 8.07 -16.67
N ASP A 469 0.08 8.25 -17.17
CA ASP A 469 -0.29 7.94 -18.57
C ASP A 469 0.59 8.64 -19.62
N PRO A 470 0.97 9.92 -19.47
CA PRO A 470 1.88 10.56 -20.44
C PRO A 470 3.24 9.85 -20.53
N VAL A 471 3.73 9.34 -19.40
CA VAL A 471 4.99 8.59 -19.33
C VAL A 471 4.83 7.22 -19.98
N LEU A 472 3.74 6.51 -19.67
CA LEU A 472 3.43 5.22 -20.25
C LEU A 472 3.28 5.28 -21.77
N ALA A 473 2.56 6.29 -22.27
CA ALA A 473 2.38 6.51 -23.70
C ALA A 473 3.73 6.76 -24.43
N ALA A 474 4.61 7.58 -23.82
CA ALA A 474 5.94 7.82 -24.36
C ALA A 474 6.84 6.58 -24.33
N TRP A 475 6.70 5.72 -23.34
CA TRP A 475 7.48 4.48 -23.24
C TRP A 475 6.96 3.35 -24.14
N ALA A 476 5.71 3.42 -24.56
CA ALA A 476 5.10 2.45 -25.48
C ALA A 476 5.37 2.77 -26.96
N ASP A 477 5.79 4.01 -27.30
CA ASP A 477 6.05 4.42 -28.68
C ASP A 477 7.33 3.78 -29.21
N ASP A 478 7.17 2.75 -30.07
CA ASP A 478 8.26 1.98 -30.68
C ASP A 478 8.82 2.62 -31.97
N GLY A 479 8.26 3.74 -32.43
CA GLY A 479 8.46 4.25 -33.79
C GLY A 479 9.34 5.48 -33.94
N ALA A 480 9.62 6.23 -32.87
CA ALA A 480 10.46 7.42 -32.96
C ALA A 480 11.90 7.12 -32.50
N PRO A 481 12.94 7.60 -33.22
CA PRO A 481 14.27 7.60 -32.65
C PRO A 481 14.23 8.43 -31.36
N PRO A 482 14.85 7.96 -30.25
CA PRO A 482 14.75 8.62 -28.97
C PRO A 482 15.27 10.06 -29.10
N ALA A 483 14.36 11.01 -29.12
CA ALA A 483 14.72 12.43 -29.20
C ALA A 483 15.49 12.89 -27.96
N LYS A 484 15.39 12.10 -26.86
CA LYS A 484 16.09 12.35 -25.61
C LYS A 484 16.35 11.02 -24.86
N PRO A 485 17.42 10.94 -24.03
CA PRO A 485 17.64 9.80 -23.13
C PRO A 485 16.43 9.58 -22.21
N GLY A 486 16.04 8.31 -21.97
CA GLY A 486 14.96 7.94 -21.06
C GLY A 486 13.59 7.65 -21.71
N VAL A 487 13.38 8.03 -22.98
CA VAL A 487 12.15 7.71 -23.75
C VAL A 487 12.31 6.44 -24.62
N GLY A 488 13.54 6.00 -24.81
CA GLY A 488 13.85 4.81 -25.62
C GLY A 488 13.89 3.50 -24.86
N GLU A 489 14.94 2.69 -25.07
CA GLU A 489 15.21 1.47 -24.30
C GLU A 489 15.39 1.78 -22.81
N PRO A 490 14.95 0.88 -21.90
CA PRO A 490 15.22 1.06 -20.48
C PRO A 490 16.73 1.04 -20.21
N GLU A 491 17.22 1.95 -19.36
CA GLU A 491 18.62 1.97 -19.00
C GLU A 491 19.01 0.73 -18.18
N PRO A 492 20.12 0.06 -18.50
CA PRO A 492 20.58 -1.06 -17.72
C PRO A 492 21.09 -0.62 -16.35
N TYR A 493 20.77 -1.39 -15.29
CA TYR A 493 21.42 -1.28 -13.99
C TYR A 493 21.78 -2.68 -13.46
N ALA A 494 22.93 -2.82 -12.82
CA ALA A 494 23.32 -4.10 -12.24
C ALA A 494 22.42 -4.46 -11.05
N ALA A 495 21.95 -5.70 -10.98
CA ALA A 495 21.28 -6.20 -9.78
C ALA A 495 22.17 -5.98 -8.53
N GLY A 496 21.57 -5.48 -7.44
CA GLY A 496 22.28 -5.06 -6.22
C GLY A 496 22.79 -3.62 -6.24
N SER A 497 22.64 -2.88 -7.35
CA SER A 497 22.90 -1.42 -7.37
C SER A 497 21.67 -0.61 -6.97
N ALA A 498 21.84 0.70 -6.76
CA ALA A 498 20.75 1.61 -6.38
C ALA A 498 19.84 2.03 -7.55
N GLY A 499 20.08 1.51 -8.77
CA GLY A 499 19.33 1.82 -9.98
C GLY A 499 20.22 2.36 -11.11
N PRO A 500 19.61 2.83 -12.21
CA PRO A 500 20.34 3.38 -13.36
C PRO A 500 20.93 4.77 -13.07
N ALA A 501 22.01 5.15 -13.75
CA ALA A 501 22.69 6.43 -13.57
C ALA A 501 21.80 7.65 -13.90
N ALA A 502 20.86 7.50 -14.83
CA ALA A 502 19.89 8.56 -15.14
C ALA A 502 19.00 8.92 -13.95
N ALA A 503 18.73 7.97 -13.03
CA ALA A 503 17.99 8.28 -11.83
C ALA A 503 18.75 9.24 -10.89
N ASP A 504 20.08 9.10 -10.80
CA ASP A 504 20.91 10.05 -10.06
C ASP A 504 20.96 11.42 -10.77
N ALA A 505 21.07 11.40 -12.11
CA ALA A 505 21.06 12.62 -12.91
C ALA A 505 19.76 13.42 -12.78
N LEU A 506 18.61 12.73 -12.58
CA LEU A 506 17.31 13.38 -12.38
C LEU A 506 17.32 14.33 -11.17
N LEU A 507 17.92 13.93 -10.05
CA LEU A 507 18.04 14.77 -8.85
C LEU A 507 19.22 15.74 -8.95
N ALA A 508 20.31 15.32 -9.58
CA ALA A 508 21.52 16.15 -9.75
C ALA A 508 21.23 17.41 -10.58
N ALA A 509 20.28 17.35 -11.52
CA ALA A 509 19.81 18.51 -12.27
C ALA A 509 19.27 19.64 -11.38
N ASP A 510 18.71 19.29 -10.21
CA ASP A 510 18.23 20.23 -9.20
C ASP A 510 19.25 20.43 -8.04
N GLY A 511 20.49 19.93 -8.19
CA GLY A 511 21.54 20.00 -7.17
C GLY A 511 21.29 19.11 -5.95
N ARG A 512 20.54 18.03 -6.12
CA ARG A 512 20.13 17.08 -5.07
C ARG A 512 20.68 15.69 -5.34
N ALA A 513 20.54 14.82 -4.38
CA ALA A 513 20.90 13.41 -4.49
C ALA A 513 19.84 12.52 -3.81
N TRP A 514 19.74 11.28 -4.28
CA TRP A 514 18.94 10.28 -3.57
C TRP A 514 19.52 10.02 -2.18
N ARG A 515 18.62 9.84 -1.23
CA ARG A 515 18.99 9.20 0.02
C ARG A 515 19.52 7.79 -0.31
N SER A 516 20.65 7.42 0.29
CA SER A 516 21.21 6.07 0.11
C SER A 516 20.27 5.01 0.69
N LEU A 517 20.12 3.93 -0.06
CA LEU A 517 19.42 2.72 0.38
C LEU A 517 20.27 1.95 1.39
#